data_6d3f87caac19e9c395c986c6cd551da2
#
_entry.id   6d3f87caac19e9c395c986c6cd551da2
#
_cell.length_a   1.000
_cell.length_b   1.000
_cell.length_c   1.000
_cell.angle_alpha   90.00
_cell.angle_beta   90.00
_cell.angle_gamma   90.00
#
_symmetry.space_group_name_H-M   'P 1'
#
loop_
_entity.id
_entity.type
_entity.pdbx_description
1 polymer ?
#
loop_
_entity_poly.entity_id
_entity_poly.type
_entity_poly.pdbx_seq_one_letter_code
_entity_poly.pdbx_strand_id
1 'polypeptide(L)'
;MRACLLALLIACGGGTATTSSSGSAAADLDTSGLGKSHATPVPATPDAAVAAGSAAPPAPAPPTTAGYSFRDEAQLLYKIAACGGPESERIPESMGDAILRDKLTKVANRHCTNVLKREAEFRAAYFEKHHAWFAETIPKTIPKTVVYPFGGGDLLSALVAFPDATEITTISLELAGDPRRIKTLDPARLGNSLAALRVEIGGLLSVGSNTSVNLSAQQRNDIPGQVASHLMGLVTAGYEVTDMKYFRLDDAGNVVYIEQADIEDADKKKMKSLKGDWASPTFSEAFSHVEIRYRKPGEPSERVFRHFGWNLDDTNLTKQPQLLAHLAAKGKVTMLTKGASYLLHRPTFSKIRNYMLEHLAWMLSDSTGIPPLYAEPAGMIQETYGSYSGAFLEGSRGTRADRSFVDLWRKNPRRKLGFRFGYVDASGAGHLVVTRPK
;
A
#
# COMPACT_ATOMS: atom_id res chain seq x y z
N MET A 1 32.36 59.05 -5.69
CA MET A 1 31.75 59.96 -4.67
C MET A 1 30.69 59.20 -3.95
N ARG A 2 30.91 58.93 -2.66
CA ARG A 2 30.02 58.88 -1.50
C ARG A 2 28.64 58.18 -1.74
N ALA A 3 28.42 56.93 -1.34
CA ALA A 3 28.15 56.47 0.04
C ALA A 3 26.91 57.10 0.68
N CYS A 4 25.85 56.25 0.87
CA CYS A 4 25.00 56.35 2.05
C CYS A 4 24.43 54.95 2.37
N LEU A 5 24.95 54.37 3.44
CA LEU A 5 24.36 53.26 4.21
C LEU A 5 23.08 53.78 4.87
N LEU A 6 22.05 52.96 4.89
CA LEU A 6 20.99 53.06 5.92
C LEU A 6 20.77 51.67 6.50
N ALA A 7 21.27 51.46 7.70
CA ALA A 7 20.99 50.33 8.55
C ALA A 7 19.65 50.58 9.24
N LEU A 8 18.74 49.62 9.21
CA LEU A 8 17.57 49.56 10.10
C LEU A 8 17.66 48.32 10.98
N LEU A 9 18.02 48.58 12.22
CA LEU A 9 17.88 47.67 13.35
C LEU A 9 16.38 47.48 13.63
N ILE A 10 15.90 46.24 13.62
CA ILE A 10 14.63 45.86 14.27
C ILE A 10 14.97 44.82 15.33
N ALA A 11 14.51 45.17 16.52
CA ALA A 11 14.77 44.56 17.81
C ALA A 11 14.28 43.11 17.93
N CYS A 12 15.03 42.36 18.71
CA CYS A 12 14.68 41.06 19.26
C CYS A 12 13.37 41.11 20.05
N GLY A 13 12.38 40.31 19.63
CA GLY A 13 11.28 39.87 20.46
C GLY A 13 11.40 38.35 20.65
N GLY A 14 11.93 37.92 21.79
CA GLY A 14 12.00 36.51 22.17
C GLY A 14 10.60 35.97 22.41
N GLY A 15 10.14 35.13 21.51
CA GLY A 15 9.00 34.25 21.72
C GLY A 15 9.50 32.83 21.83
N THR A 16 9.51 32.28 23.05
CA THR A 16 9.72 30.86 23.30
C THR A 16 8.59 30.08 22.64
N ALA A 17 8.90 29.45 21.53
CA ALA A 17 8.01 28.45 20.91
C ALA A 17 8.00 27.20 21.79
N THR A 18 6.98 27.07 22.58
CA THR A 18 6.60 25.80 23.21
C THR A 18 6.16 24.85 22.10
N THR A 19 6.99 23.89 21.78
CA THR A 19 6.62 22.74 20.96
C THR A 19 5.62 21.91 21.76
N SER A 20 4.34 22.08 21.49
CA SER A 20 3.30 21.14 21.91
C SER A 20 3.46 19.87 21.08
N SER A 21 4.09 18.86 21.67
CA SER A 21 4.00 17.49 21.18
C SER A 21 2.55 17.04 21.36
N SER A 22 1.79 17.00 20.26
CA SER A 22 0.49 16.32 20.24
C SER A 22 0.76 14.81 20.37
N GLY A 23 0.75 14.34 21.62
CA GLY A 23 0.73 12.93 21.95
C GLY A 23 -0.54 12.31 21.36
N SER A 24 -0.38 11.37 20.45
CA SER A 24 -1.44 10.45 20.05
C SER A 24 -1.84 9.65 21.28
N ALA A 25 -3.03 9.93 21.81
CA ALA A 25 -3.65 9.14 22.86
C ALA A 25 -3.99 7.77 22.29
N ALA A 26 -3.11 6.81 22.53
CA ALA A 26 -3.46 5.40 22.46
C ALA A 26 -4.38 5.11 23.66
N ALA A 27 -5.62 4.70 23.40
CA ALA A 27 -6.54 4.28 24.44
C ALA A 27 -5.92 3.07 25.17
N ASP A 28 -5.61 3.26 26.46
CA ASP A 28 -5.23 2.18 27.38
C ASP A 28 -6.45 1.27 27.57
N LEU A 29 -6.42 0.10 26.98
CA LEU A 29 -7.30 -1.01 27.34
C LEU A 29 -6.71 -1.72 28.57
N ASP A 30 -7.38 -1.53 29.68
CA ASP A 30 -7.15 -2.23 30.94
C ASP A 30 -7.23 -3.75 30.75
N THR A 31 -6.11 -4.45 30.95
CA THR A 31 -5.98 -5.91 30.85
C THR A 31 -5.86 -6.60 32.21
N SER A 32 -6.41 -6.03 33.28
CA SER A 32 -6.47 -6.68 34.60
C SER A 32 -7.67 -7.63 34.68
N GLY A 33 -7.58 -8.80 34.09
CA GLY A 33 -8.65 -9.80 34.22
C GLY A 33 -8.53 -11.01 33.31
N LEU A 34 -7.38 -11.67 33.26
CA LEU A 34 -7.28 -12.98 32.62
C LEU A 34 -6.68 -14.01 33.58
N GLY A 35 -7.57 -14.90 34.04
CA GLY A 35 -7.28 -16.02 34.88
C GLY A 35 -6.28 -16.99 34.26
N LYS A 36 -5.46 -17.55 35.14
CA LYS A 36 -4.50 -18.63 34.87
C LYS A 36 -5.24 -19.86 34.36
N SER A 37 -5.03 -20.24 33.13
CA SER A 37 -5.42 -21.55 32.58
C SER A 37 -4.18 -22.46 32.56
N HIS A 38 -4.23 -23.55 33.32
CA HIS A 38 -3.27 -24.64 33.28
C HIS A 38 -3.48 -25.45 31.99
N ALA A 39 -2.50 -25.53 31.13
CA ALA A 39 -2.49 -26.45 30.00
C ALA A 39 -1.85 -27.78 30.44
N THR A 40 -2.60 -28.85 30.34
CA THR A 40 -2.18 -30.25 30.47
C THR A 40 -1.51 -30.72 29.17
N PRO A 41 -0.41 -31.48 29.19
CA PRO A 41 0.22 -31.95 27.93
C PRO A 41 -0.57 -33.13 27.35
N VAL A 42 -0.78 -33.07 26.05
CA VAL A 42 -1.35 -34.16 25.20
C VAL A 42 -0.19 -35.04 24.71
N PRO A 43 -0.29 -36.36 24.79
CA PRO A 43 0.77 -37.27 24.31
C PRO A 43 0.84 -37.36 22.80
N ALA A 44 2.07 -37.53 22.31
CA ALA A 44 2.39 -37.74 20.90
C ALA A 44 1.92 -39.10 20.41
N THR A 45 1.27 -39.15 19.26
CA THR A 45 0.99 -40.37 18.49
C THR A 45 1.99 -40.50 17.33
N PRO A 46 2.40 -41.73 16.96
CA PRO A 46 3.50 -41.93 16.02
C PRO A 46 3.07 -41.96 14.55
N ASP A 47 4.03 -41.66 13.72
CA ASP A 47 4.18 -41.81 12.27
C ASP A 47 3.06 -42.47 11.47
N ALA A 48 2.49 -41.69 10.53
CA ALA A 48 1.80 -42.24 9.37
C ALA A 48 2.56 -41.82 8.09
N ALA A 49 2.80 -42.82 7.28
CA ALA A 49 3.61 -42.85 6.07
C ALA A 49 3.29 -41.74 5.07
N VAL A 50 4.34 -41.20 4.47
CA VAL A 50 4.32 -40.30 3.31
C VAL A 50 3.72 -41.04 2.11
N ALA A 51 2.53 -40.66 1.69
CA ALA A 51 1.95 -41.01 0.41
C ALA A 51 2.35 -39.96 -0.62
N ALA A 52 3.02 -40.42 -1.67
CA ALA A 52 3.44 -39.61 -2.80
C ALA A 52 2.25 -39.10 -3.64
N GLY A 53 2.34 -37.86 -4.11
CA GLY A 53 1.70 -37.40 -5.33
C GLY A 53 0.24 -36.99 -5.20
N SER A 54 0.00 -35.79 -4.65
CA SER A 54 -1.23 -35.06 -4.97
C SER A 54 -0.90 -33.96 -5.97
N ALA A 55 -1.41 -34.10 -7.19
CA ALA A 55 -1.39 -33.03 -8.19
C ALA A 55 -2.06 -31.79 -7.59
N ALA A 56 -1.44 -30.63 -7.77
CA ALA A 56 -2.02 -29.36 -7.35
C ALA A 56 -3.43 -29.23 -7.94
N PRO A 57 -4.42 -28.76 -7.15
CA PRO A 57 -5.76 -28.52 -7.68
C PRO A 57 -5.67 -27.52 -8.86
N PRO A 58 -6.49 -27.70 -9.91
CA PRO A 58 -6.52 -26.78 -11.04
C PRO A 58 -6.83 -25.37 -10.54
N ALA A 59 -6.13 -24.38 -11.11
CA ALA A 59 -6.38 -22.98 -10.82
C ALA A 59 -7.88 -22.67 -10.99
N PRO A 60 -8.50 -21.89 -10.09
CA PRO A 60 -9.91 -21.55 -10.20
C PRO A 60 -10.19 -20.90 -11.55
N ALA A 61 -11.26 -21.36 -12.20
CA ALA A 61 -11.71 -20.81 -13.48
C ALA A 61 -11.89 -19.29 -13.36
N PRO A 62 -11.53 -18.51 -14.38
CA PRO A 62 -11.74 -17.06 -14.34
C PRO A 62 -13.22 -16.75 -14.14
N PRO A 63 -13.58 -15.72 -13.36
CA PRO A 63 -14.95 -15.37 -13.08
C PRO A 63 -15.73 -15.11 -14.38
N THR A 64 -16.89 -15.73 -14.52
CA THR A 64 -17.71 -15.79 -15.72
C THR A 64 -18.54 -14.52 -15.98
N THR A 65 -18.60 -13.58 -15.05
CA THR A 65 -19.36 -12.33 -15.20
C THR A 65 -18.43 -11.18 -15.63
N ALA A 66 -18.85 -10.45 -16.67
CA ALA A 66 -18.07 -9.36 -17.23
C ALA A 66 -17.83 -8.21 -16.24
N GLY A 67 -18.72 -7.99 -15.26
CA GLY A 67 -18.70 -6.89 -14.29
C GLY A 67 -18.79 -5.51 -14.97
N TYR A 68 -19.15 -4.49 -14.18
CA TYR A 68 -19.14 -3.12 -14.68
C TYR A 68 -17.70 -2.61 -14.82
N SER A 69 -17.36 -2.06 -16.00
CA SER A 69 -16.05 -1.49 -16.28
C SER A 69 -16.04 0.02 -15.99
N PHE A 70 -15.09 0.46 -15.17
CA PHE A 70 -14.78 1.86 -14.89
C PHE A 70 -13.58 2.35 -15.70
N ARG A 71 -13.43 1.84 -16.92
CA ARG A 71 -12.29 2.17 -17.80
C ARG A 71 -12.18 3.67 -18.06
N ASP A 72 -13.30 4.35 -18.29
CA ASP A 72 -13.29 5.79 -18.59
C ASP A 72 -12.84 6.59 -17.37
N GLU A 73 -13.34 6.26 -16.18
CA GLU A 73 -12.93 6.87 -14.91
C GLU A 73 -11.46 6.62 -14.64
N ALA A 74 -10.99 5.39 -14.89
CA ALA A 74 -9.59 5.03 -14.72
C ALA A 74 -8.69 5.84 -15.66
N GLN A 75 -9.08 6.01 -16.93
CA GLN A 75 -8.36 6.83 -17.89
C GLN A 75 -8.34 8.32 -17.48
N LEU A 76 -9.44 8.85 -16.96
CA LEU A 76 -9.49 10.22 -16.45
C LEU A 76 -8.58 10.41 -15.24
N LEU A 77 -8.66 9.51 -14.26
CA LEU A 77 -7.79 9.54 -13.09
C LEU A 77 -6.31 9.36 -13.45
N TYR A 78 -6.01 8.46 -14.39
CA TYR A 78 -4.66 8.25 -14.91
C TYR A 78 -4.08 9.51 -15.54
N LYS A 79 -4.87 10.22 -16.38
CA LYS A 79 -4.43 11.43 -17.09
C LYS A 79 -4.41 12.67 -16.19
N ILE A 80 -5.43 12.85 -15.35
CA ILE A 80 -5.63 14.09 -14.59
C ILE A 80 -4.94 14.03 -13.21
N ALA A 81 -5.13 12.93 -12.49
CA ALA A 81 -4.66 12.81 -11.11
C ALA A 81 -3.24 12.22 -11.03
N ALA A 82 -2.95 11.18 -11.84
CA ALA A 82 -1.65 10.54 -11.89
C ALA A 82 -0.71 11.11 -12.97
N CYS A 83 -1.19 12.03 -13.82
CA CYS A 83 -0.40 12.75 -14.84
C CYS A 83 0.18 11.87 -15.94
N GLY A 84 -0.42 10.71 -16.22
CA GLY A 84 -0.04 9.82 -17.30
C GLY A 84 -0.52 10.28 -18.67
N GLY A 85 0.12 9.77 -19.73
CA GLY A 85 -0.21 10.10 -21.11
C GLY A 85 0.15 11.53 -21.54
N PRO A 86 -0.14 11.88 -22.79
CA PRO A 86 0.20 13.20 -23.34
C PRO A 86 -0.67 14.32 -22.74
N GLU A 87 -0.06 15.48 -22.56
CA GLU A 87 -0.72 16.68 -21.99
C GLU A 87 -1.93 17.12 -22.82
N SER A 88 -1.86 17.03 -24.15
CA SER A 88 -2.93 17.39 -25.08
C SER A 88 -4.22 16.58 -24.92
N GLU A 89 -4.10 15.37 -24.34
CA GLU A 89 -5.24 14.44 -24.16
C GLU A 89 -5.76 14.40 -22.70
N ARG A 90 -5.29 15.30 -21.84
CA ARG A 90 -5.56 15.23 -20.39
C ARG A 90 -7.03 15.42 -20.05
N ILE A 91 -7.71 16.34 -20.75
CA ILE A 91 -9.14 16.60 -20.57
C ILE A 91 -9.87 16.26 -21.88
N PRO A 92 -10.59 15.12 -21.94
CA PRO A 92 -11.29 14.69 -23.15
C PRO A 92 -12.56 15.53 -23.41
N GLU A 93 -13.09 15.42 -24.62
CA GLU A 93 -14.29 16.14 -25.05
C GLU A 93 -15.53 15.82 -24.21
N SER A 94 -15.61 14.62 -23.67
CA SER A 94 -16.70 14.16 -22.82
C SER A 94 -16.83 14.93 -21.50
N MET A 95 -15.83 15.74 -21.11
CA MET A 95 -15.85 16.53 -19.87
C MET A 95 -16.50 17.91 -19.99
N GLY A 96 -17.10 18.24 -21.12
CA GLY A 96 -17.88 19.46 -21.30
C GLY A 96 -17.53 20.26 -22.54
N ASP A 97 -18.03 21.50 -22.60
CA ASP A 97 -17.76 22.42 -23.70
C ASP A 97 -16.30 22.93 -23.70
N ALA A 98 -15.91 23.62 -24.76
CA ALA A 98 -14.53 24.09 -24.93
C ALA A 98 -14.07 25.04 -23.81
N ILE A 99 -14.98 25.86 -23.27
CA ILE A 99 -14.67 26.84 -22.22
C ILE A 99 -14.39 26.10 -20.90
N LEU A 100 -15.24 25.13 -20.53
CA LEU A 100 -15.06 24.32 -19.34
C LEU A 100 -13.78 23.49 -19.43
N ARG A 101 -13.56 22.84 -20.56
CA ARG A 101 -12.35 22.03 -20.81
C ARG A 101 -11.06 22.85 -20.69
N ASP A 102 -11.02 24.08 -21.23
CA ASP A 102 -9.86 24.97 -21.07
C ASP A 102 -9.56 25.26 -19.58
N LYS A 103 -10.60 25.56 -18.79
CA LYS A 103 -10.44 25.77 -17.35
C LYS A 103 -9.95 24.53 -16.61
N LEU A 104 -10.52 23.36 -16.90
CA LEU A 104 -10.11 22.08 -16.32
C LEU A 104 -8.67 21.73 -16.71
N THR A 105 -8.30 21.96 -17.98
CA THR A 105 -6.93 21.73 -18.49
C THR A 105 -5.92 22.58 -17.75
N LYS A 106 -6.19 23.85 -17.52
CA LYS A 106 -5.30 24.74 -16.75
C LYS A 106 -5.09 24.25 -15.31
N VAL A 107 -6.14 23.75 -14.67
CA VAL A 107 -6.08 23.19 -13.32
C VAL A 107 -5.26 21.89 -13.30
N ALA A 108 -5.55 20.97 -14.21
CA ALA A 108 -4.88 19.68 -14.30
C ALA A 108 -3.38 19.84 -14.67
N ASN A 109 -3.05 20.73 -15.61
CA ASN A 109 -1.66 20.99 -16.02
C ASN A 109 -0.85 21.58 -14.87
N ARG A 110 -1.41 22.52 -14.09
CA ARG A 110 -0.73 23.05 -12.90
C ARG A 110 -0.45 21.94 -11.88
N HIS A 111 -1.38 21.02 -11.66
CA HIS A 111 -1.17 19.86 -10.80
C HIS A 111 -0.03 18.99 -11.34
N CYS A 112 -0.09 18.62 -12.60
CA CYS A 112 0.87 17.70 -13.22
C CYS A 112 2.27 18.27 -13.32
N THR A 113 2.44 19.58 -13.56
CA THR A 113 3.75 20.23 -13.50
C THR A 113 4.42 20.01 -12.13
N ASN A 114 3.66 20.13 -11.04
CA ASN A 114 4.20 19.91 -9.70
C ASN A 114 4.48 18.43 -9.40
N VAL A 115 3.60 17.53 -9.83
CA VAL A 115 3.73 16.09 -9.60
C VAL A 115 4.90 15.52 -10.39
N LEU A 116 5.00 15.82 -11.68
CA LEU A 116 6.06 15.33 -12.56
C LEU A 116 7.45 15.84 -12.16
N LYS A 117 7.53 17.07 -11.62
CA LYS A 117 8.79 17.56 -11.03
C LYS A 117 9.23 16.68 -9.85
N ARG A 118 8.35 16.38 -8.91
CA ARG A 118 8.65 15.51 -7.77
C ARG A 118 8.95 14.08 -8.20
N GLU A 119 8.24 13.58 -9.19
CA GLU A 119 8.48 12.26 -9.77
C GLU A 119 9.88 12.16 -10.37
N ALA A 120 10.32 13.16 -11.14
CA ALA A 120 11.67 13.22 -11.69
C ALA A 120 12.75 13.26 -10.58
N GLU A 121 12.53 14.05 -9.52
CA GLU A 121 13.40 14.07 -8.34
C GLU A 121 13.48 12.70 -7.65
N PHE A 122 12.34 12.03 -7.47
CA PHE A 122 12.26 10.69 -6.91
C PHE A 122 12.99 9.65 -7.78
N ARG A 123 12.78 9.68 -9.10
CA ARG A 123 13.48 8.77 -10.01
C ARG A 123 15.00 8.93 -9.91
N ALA A 124 15.50 10.14 -9.98
CA ALA A 124 16.94 10.41 -9.89
C ALA A 124 17.55 10.02 -8.53
N ALA A 125 16.82 10.26 -7.44
CA ALA A 125 17.32 10.01 -6.10
C ALA A 125 17.21 8.54 -5.66
N TYR A 126 16.14 7.86 -6.05
CA TYR A 126 15.77 6.57 -5.45
C TYR A 126 15.45 5.46 -6.47
N PHE A 127 14.59 5.72 -7.46
CA PHE A 127 14.03 4.69 -8.33
C PHE A 127 15.11 3.87 -9.03
N GLU A 128 16.06 4.52 -9.68
CA GLU A 128 17.12 3.84 -10.44
C GLU A 128 18.04 3.00 -9.53
N LYS A 129 18.33 3.50 -8.34
CA LYS A 129 19.16 2.76 -7.36
C LYS A 129 18.44 1.54 -6.81
N HIS A 130 17.15 1.69 -6.50
CA HIS A 130 16.29 0.59 -6.05
C HIS A 130 16.21 -0.49 -7.13
N HIS A 131 15.85 -0.08 -8.33
CA HIS A 131 15.66 -0.99 -9.46
C HIS A 131 16.93 -1.77 -9.78
N ALA A 132 18.09 -1.12 -9.83
CA ALA A 132 19.37 -1.78 -10.08
C ALA A 132 19.69 -2.83 -9.01
N TRP A 133 19.54 -2.48 -7.74
CA TRP A 133 19.80 -3.40 -6.62
C TRP A 133 18.83 -4.59 -6.61
N PHE A 134 17.53 -4.34 -6.82
CA PHE A 134 16.55 -5.40 -6.87
C PHE A 134 16.78 -6.34 -8.07
N ALA A 135 17.12 -5.80 -9.22
CA ALA A 135 17.43 -6.58 -10.42
C ALA A 135 18.64 -7.52 -10.21
N GLU A 136 19.61 -7.12 -9.40
CA GLU A 136 20.79 -7.93 -9.04
C GLU A 136 20.48 -8.96 -7.95
N THR A 137 19.69 -8.56 -6.93
CA THR A 137 19.53 -9.33 -5.69
C THR A 137 18.35 -10.30 -5.73
N ILE A 138 17.27 -9.96 -6.44
CA ILE A 138 16.05 -10.77 -6.48
C ILE A 138 16.20 -11.93 -7.47
N PRO A 139 16.04 -13.21 -7.03
CA PRO A 139 16.12 -14.35 -7.92
C PRO A 139 15.04 -14.31 -9.01
N LYS A 140 15.41 -14.62 -10.24
CA LYS A 140 14.45 -14.65 -11.38
C LYS A 140 13.45 -15.80 -11.31
N THR A 141 13.67 -16.77 -10.42
CA THR A 141 12.84 -17.98 -10.24
C THR A 141 11.72 -17.82 -9.23
N ILE A 142 11.59 -16.66 -8.56
CA ILE A 142 10.51 -16.43 -7.59
C ILE A 142 9.15 -16.33 -8.29
N PRO A 143 8.05 -16.66 -7.58
CA PRO A 143 6.70 -16.48 -8.12
C PRO A 143 6.45 -15.03 -8.60
N LYS A 144 5.77 -14.90 -9.73
CA LYS A 144 5.38 -13.61 -10.30
C LYS A 144 4.07 -13.07 -9.73
N THR A 145 3.45 -13.79 -8.81
CA THR A 145 2.34 -13.33 -7.98
C THR A 145 2.90 -12.72 -6.70
N VAL A 146 2.60 -11.44 -6.47
CA VAL A 146 3.08 -10.67 -5.33
C VAL A 146 1.92 -10.35 -4.39
N VAL A 147 2.09 -10.62 -3.09
CA VAL A 147 1.15 -10.22 -2.04
C VAL A 147 1.83 -9.22 -1.11
N TYR A 148 1.19 -8.07 -0.92
CA TYR A 148 1.69 -6.96 -0.11
C TYR A 148 0.70 -6.57 0.99
N PRO A 149 0.65 -7.33 2.11
CA PRO A 149 -0.15 -6.96 3.27
C PRO A 149 0.32 -5.62 3.85
N PHE A 150 -0.62 -4.80 4.29
CA PHE A 150 -0.39 -3.44 4.81
C PHE A 150 0.21 -2.48 3.77
N GLY A 151 0.05 -2.80 2.46
CA GLY A 151 0.69 -2.04 1.37
C GLY A 151 0.06 -0.67 1.11
N GLY A 152 -1.18 -0.43 1.56
CA GLY A 152 -1.86 0.84 1.31
C GLY A 152 -1.83 1.23 -0.17
N GLY A 153 -1.57 2.51 -0.44
CA GLY A 153 -1.41 3.08 -1.79
C GLY A 153 -0.06 2.79 -2.46
N ASP A 154 0.81 2.01 -1.84
CA ASP A 154 2.21 1.85 -2.25
C ASP A 154 2.43 0.74 -3.30
N LEU A 155 1.61 0.73 -4.35
CA LEU A 155 1.85 -0.12 -5.52
C LEU A 155 3.24 0.13 -6.14
N LEU A 156 3.72 1.38 -6.09
CA LEU A 156 5.00 1.76 -6.68
C LEU A 156 6.16 0.92 -6.14
N SER A 157 6.24 0.69 -4.84
CA SER A 157 7.32 -0.15 -4.27
C SER A 157 7.28 -1.59 -4.78
N ALA A 158 6.09 -2.16 -4.97
CA ALA A 158 5.95 -3.49 -5.54
C ALA A 158 6.39 -3.55 -7.01
N LEU A 159 6.03 -2.54 -7.81
CA LEU A 159 6.43 -2.44 -9.22
C LEU A 159 7.95 -2.25 -9.39
N VAL A 160 8.56 -1.48 -8.50
CA VAL A 160 10.02 -1.26 -8.50
C VAL A 160 10.78 -2.51 -8.11
N ALA A 161 10.31 -3.20 -7.06
CA ALA A 161 10.96 -4.42 -6.57
C ALA A 161 10.73 -5.62 -7.50
N PHE A 162 9.53 -5.75 -8.05
CA PHE A 162 9.11 -6.91 -8.84
C PHE A 162 8.57 -6.51 -10.22
N PRO A 163 9.40 -5.95 -11.10
CA PRO A 163 8.96 -5.45 -12.41
C PRO A 163 8.39 -6.56 -13.33
N ASP A 164 8.71 -7.82 -13.05
CA ASP A 164 8.20 -8.98 -13.80
C ASP A 164 6.92 -9.58 -13.20
N ALA A 165 6.38 -9.01 -12.12
CA ALA A 165 5.14 -9.49 -11.51
C ALA A 165 3.98 -9.41 -12.52
N THR A 166 3.23 -10.51 -12.62
CA THR A 166 2.02 -10.59 -13.46
C THR A 166 0.76 -10.29 -12.67
N GLU A 167 0.81 -10.51 -11.37
CA GLU A 167 -0.26 -10.18 -10.44
C GLU A 167 0.32 -9.57 -9.16
N ILE A 168 -0.24 -8.44 -8.72
CA ILE A 168 0.12 -7.79 -7.46
C ILE A 168 -1.16 -7.58 -6.65
N THR A 169 -1.14 -7.96 -5.38
CA THR A 169 -2.24 -7.76 -4.44
C THR A 169 -1.77 -6.91 -3.26
N THR A 170 -2.35 -5.73 -3.05
CA THR A 170 -2.17 -4.95 -1.82
C THR A 170 -3.38 -5.07 -0.91
N ILE A 171 -3.16 -5.01 0.40
CA ILE A 171 -4.21 -5.08 1.41
C ILE A 171 -3.96 -4.01 2.46
N SER A 172 -4.99 -3.22 2.79
CA SER A 172 -4.91 -2.23 3.87
C SER A 172 -6.30 -1.82 4.35
N LEU A 173 -6.37 -0.93 5.34
CA LEU A 173 -7.65 -0.40 5.83
C LEU A 173 -8.26 0.63 4.86
N GLU A 174 -7.45 1.21 3.99
CA GLU A 174 -7.87 2.18 3.00
C GLU A 174 -8.75 1.51 1.96
N LEU A 175 -9.94 2.07 1.75
CA LEU A 175 -10.85 1.64 0.71
C LEU A 175 -10.43 2.23 -0.64
N ALA A 176 -10.72 1.52 -1.71
CA ALA A 176 -10.40 2.02 -3.05
C ALA A 176 -11.08 3.37 -3.36
N GLY A 177 -12.36 3.50 -3.01
CA GLY A 177 -13.16 4.71 -3.19
C GLY A 177 -13.84 4.82 -4.55
N ASP A 178 -14.91 5.62 -4.63
CA ASP A 178 -15.73 5.80 -5.83
C ASP A 178 -15.07 6.74 -6.85
N PRO A 179 -14.77 6.28 -8.08
CA PRO A 179 -14.07 7.08 -9.08
C PRO A 179 -14.98 7.99 -9.89
N ARG A 180 -16.32 7.81 -9.83
CA ARG A 180 -17.28 8.41 -10.76
C ARG A 180 -17.33 9.93 -10.73
N ARG A 181 -17.01 10.53 -9.56
CA ARG A 181 -17.04 11.99 -9.39
C ARG A 181 -16.07 12.74 -10.28
N ILE A 182 -14.99 12.12 -10.75
CA ILE A 182 -14.01 12.77 -11.64
C ILE A 182 -14.67 13.34 -12.91
N LYS A 183 -15.76 12.72 -13.39
CA LYS A 183 -16.47 13.16 -14.59
C LYS A 183 -17.31 14.44 -14.39
N THR A 184 -17.60 14.83 -13.15
CA THR A 184 -18.56 15.90 -12.82
C THR A 184 -17.96 17.05 -12.01
N LEU A 185 -16.64 17.05 -11.79
CA LEU A 185 -15.98 18.09 -11.03
C LEU A 185 -15.89 19.40 -11.85
N ASP A 186 -16.33 20.49 -11.25
CA ASP A 186 -16.03 21.83 -11.74
C ASP A 186 -14.53 22.17 -11.48
N PRO A 187 -13.99 23.23 -12.12
CA PRO A 187 -12.57 23.57 -11.96
C PRO A 187 -12.12 23.89 -10.55
N ALA A 188 -13.00 24.44 -9.70
CA ALA A 188 -12.65 24.76 -8.30
C ALA A 188 -12.55 23.48 -7.45
N ARG A 189 -13.55 22.61 -7.55
CA ARG A 189 -13.55 21.31 -6.86
C ARG A 189 -12.41 20.42 -7.33
N LEU A 190 -12.16 20.36 -8.65
CA LEU A 190 -11.00 19.64 -9.20
C LEU A 190 -9.70 20.19 -8.60
N GLY A 191 -9.54 21.52 -8.57
CA GLY A 191 -8.35 22.16 -8.01
C GLY A 191 -8.09 21.82 -6.55
N ASN A 192 -9.15 21.83 -5.72
CA ASN A 192 -9.06 21.46 -4.31
C ASN A 192 -8.72 19.99 -4.11
N SER A 193 -9.36 19.10 -4.88
CA SER A 193 -9.11 17.66 -4.83
C SER A 193 -7.68 17.31 -5.24
N LEU A 194 -7.18 17.90 -6.31
CA LEU A 194 -5.80 17.72 -6.75
C LEU A 194 -4.79 18.35 -5.78
N ALA A 195 -5.14 19.41 -5.07
CA ALA A 195 -4.27 19.99 -4.04
C ALA A 195 -4.09 19.03 -2.85
N ALA A 196 -5.17 18.42 -2.37
CA ALA A 196 -5.12 17.39 -1.34
C ALA A 196 -4.30 16.17 -1.80
N LEU A 197 -4.57 15.70 -3.02
CA LEU A 197 -3.86 14.54 -3.60
C LEU A 197 -2.33 14.79 -3.73
N ARG A 198 -1.88 16.02 -4.00
CA ARG A 198 -0.43 16.34 -4.05
C ARG A 198 0.29 16.08 -2.74
N VAL A 199 -0.38 16.21 -1.60
CA VAL A 199 0.20 15.88 -0.29
C VAL A 199 0.47 14.38 -0.20
N GLU A 200 -0.48 13.57 -0.65
CA GLU A 200 -0.38 12.10 -0.63
C GLU A 200 0.68 11.59 -1.60
N ILE A 201 0.66 12.08 -2.85
CA ILE A 201 1.69 11.77 -3.84
C ILE A 201 3.08 12.19 -3.34
N GLY A 202 3.18 13.35 -2.67
CA GLY A 202 4.42 13.79 -2.06
C GLY A 202 4.97 12.80 -1.03
N GLY A 203 4.09 12.20 -0.25
CA GLY A 203 4.45 11.13 0.68
C GLY A 203 4.90 9.85 -0.03
N LEU A 204 4.16 9.41 -1.05
CA LEU A 204 4.51 8.23 -1.84
C LEU A 204 5.90 8.37 -2.50
N LEU A 205 6.20 9.53 -3.07
CA LEU A 205 7.45 9.82 -3.76
C LEU A 205 8.61 10.24 -2.82
N SER A 206 8.41 10.29 -1.51
CA SER A 206 9.47 10.68 -0.55
C SER A 206 10.16 9.50 0.12
N VAL A 207 9.81 8.26 -0.23
CA VAL A 207 10.25 7.03 0.49
C VAL A 207 9.85 7.05 1.98
N GLY A 208 8.93 7.97 2.33
CA GLY A 208 8.31 8.02 3.65
C GLY A 208 7.21 6.98 3.77
N SER A 209 7.00 6.47 4.97
CA SER A 209 5.81 5.68 5.26
C SER A 209 4.60 6.60 5.32
N ASN A 210 3.63 6.35 4.48
CA ASN A 210 2.34 7.00 4.56
C ASN A 210 1.41 6.17 5.40
N THR A 211 1.01 6.67 6.51
CA THR A 211 0.08 6.00 7.40
C THR A 211 -1.11 6.90 7.71
N SER A 212 -1.91 6.50 8.59
CA SER A 212 -3.20 6.97 9.07
C SER A 212 -3.56 8.48 8.95
N VAL A 213 -2.58 9.38 8.84
CA VAL A 213 -2.86 10.82 8.58
C VAL A 213 -3.44 11.01 7.18
N ASN A 214 -3.03 10.22 6.22
CA ASN A 214 -3.51 10.30 4.85
C ASN A 214 -4.88 9.63 4.67
N LEU A 215 -5.21 8.62 5.49
CA LEU A 215 -6.51 7.94 5.48
C LEU A 215 -7.67 8.93 5.60
N SER A 216 -7.63 9.81 6.59
CA SER A 216 -8.70 10.78 6.83
C SER A 216 -8.76 11.87 5.76
N ALA A 217 -7.63 12.24 5.16
CA ALA A 217 -7.58 13.20 4.06
C ALA A 217 -8.11 12.61 2.75
N GLN A 218 -7.73 11.37 2.43
CA GLN A 218 -8.18 10.64 1.25
C GLN A 218 -9.70 10.44 1.23
N GLN A 219 -10.28 10.11 2.35
CA GLN A 219 -11.71 9.86 2.45
C GLN A 219 -12.57 11.10 2.32
N ARG A 220 -12.03 12.30 2.50
CA ARG A 220 -12.73 13.57 2.37
C ARG A 220 -12.66 14.17 0.96
N ASN A 221 -11.96 13.52 0.05
CA ASN A 221 -11.70 14.04 -1.28
C ASN A 221 -12.74 13.55 -2.31
N ASP A 222 -13.04 14.37 -3.31
CA ASP A 222 -13.87 13.97 -4.46
C ASP A 222 -13.13 13.03 -5.44
N ILE A 223 -11.80 13.01 -5.38
CA ILE A 223 -10.96 12.05 -6.10
C ILE A 223 -10.52 10.98 -5.12
N PRO A 224 -10.72 9.68 -5.42
CA PRO A 224 -10.29 8.60 -4.55
C PRO A 224 -8.76 8.52 -4.52
N GLY A 225 -8.16 8.99 -3.41
CA GLY A 225 -6.71 9.09 -3.25
C GLY A 225 -6.01 7.75 -3.36
N GLN A 226 -6.65 6.69 -2.87
CA GLN A 226 -6.11 5.32 -2.95
C GLN A 226 -5.92 4.87 -4.41
N VAL A 227 -6.96 4.97 -5.24
CA VAL A 227 -6.87 4.64 -6.67
C VAL A 227 -5.87 5.57 -7.38
N ALA A 228 -5.91 6.88 -7.09
CA ALA A 228 -4.99 7.84 -7.69
C ALA A 228 -3.51 7.53 -7.36
N SER A 229 -3.22 7.08 -6.13
CA SER A 229 -1.87 6.66 -5.72
C SER A 229 -1.41 5.41 -6.48
N HIS A 230 -2.31 4.44 -6.68
CA HIS A 230 -2.00 3.26 -7.49
C HIS A 230 -1.71 3.62 -8.94
N LEU A 231 -2.53 4.48 -9.54
CA LEU A 231 -2.32 4.95 -10.91
C LEU A 231 -1.03 5.76 -11.04
N MET A 232 -0.67 6.57 -10.02
CA MET A 232 0.62 7.26 -9.98
C MET A 232 1.79 6.27 -9.94
N GLY A 233 1.66 5.18 -9.19
CA GLY A 233 2.64 4.09 -9.20
C GLY A 233 2.83 3.49 -10.58
N LEU A 234 1.72 3.27 -11.33
CA LEU A 234 1.77 2.79 -12.71
C LEU A 234 2.48 3.79 -13.65
N VAL A 235 2.12 5.08 -13.58
CA VAL A 235 2.75 6.13 -14.39
C VAL A 235 4.26 6.18 -14.12
N THR A 236 4.67 6.22 -12.84
CA THR A 236 6.09 6.27 -12.46
C THR A 236 6.86 5.04 -12.91
N ALA A 237 6.24 3.86 -12.91
CA ALA A 237 6.85 2.63 -13.39
C ALA A 237 6.74 2.42 -14.91
N GLY A 238 6.14 3.36 -15.65
CA GLY A 238 6.04 3.34 -17.11
C GLY A 238 4.97 2.40 -17.67
N TYR A 239 3.88 2.18 -16.91
CA TYR A 239 2.73 1.38 -17.35
C TYR A 239 1.53 2.26 -17.73
N GLU A 240 0.68 1.75 -18.59
CA GLU A 240 -0.64 2.31 -18.91
C GLU A 240 -1.76 1.47 -18.32
N VAL A 241 -2.83 2.13 -17.85
CA VAL A 241 -4.04 1.46 -17.38
C VAL A 241 -4.91 1.05 -18.57
N THR A 242 -5.46 -0.19 -18.54
CA THR A 242 -6.31 -0.70 -19.63
C THR A 242 -7.76 -0.89 -19.20
N ASP A 243 -8.00 -1.26 -17.93
CA ASP A 243 -9.34 -1.40 -17.35
C ASP A 243 -9.30 -1.21 -15.83
N MET A 244 -10.45 -0.94 -15.24
CA MET A 244 -10.66 -0.89 -13.80
C MET A 244 -12.03 -1.45 -13.46
N LYS A 245 -12.09 -2.37 -12.50
CA LYS A 245 -13.32 -2.98 -12.00
C LYS A 245 -13.31 -3.03 -10.49
N TYR A 246 -14.48 -2.91 -9.89
CA TYR A 246 -14.65 -3.16 -8.47
C TYR A 246 -15.20 -4.56 -8.26
N PHE A 247 -14.92 -5.13 -7.09
CA PHE A 247 -15.31 -6.50 -6.81
C PHE A 247 -15.58 -6.70 -5.31
N ARG A 248 -16.21 -7.82 -4.98
CA ARG A 248 -16.29 -8.41 -3.64
C ARG A 248 -15.76 -9.83 -3.70
N LEU A 249 -15.53 -10.42 -2.54
CA LEU A 249 -15.29 -11.88 -2.44
C LEU A 249 -16.58 -12.57 -2.08
N ASP A 250 -16.84 -13.74 -2.68
CA ASP A 250 -17.85 -14.67 -2.19
C ASP A 250 -17.36 -15.43 -0.95
N ASP A 251 -18.18 -16.27 -0.36
CA ASP A 251 -17.85 -17.04 0.84
C ASP A 251 -16.68 -18.02 0.63
N ALA A 252 -16.44 -18.44 -0.60
CA ALA A 252 -15.32 -19.30 -0.98
C ALA A 252 -14.02 -18.51 -1.28
N GLY A 253 -14.08 -17.18 -1.28
CA GLY A 253 -12.93 -16.31 -1.60
C GLY A 253 -12.75 -16.04 -3.09
N ASN A 254 -13.73 -16.37 -3.95
CA ASN A 254 -13.65 -16.03 -5.36
C ASN A 254 -13.99 -14.56 -5.60
N VAL A 255 -13.36 -13.96 -6.60
CA VAL A 255 -13.64 -12.59 -7.05
C VAL A 255 -14.99 -12.57 -7.77
N VAL A 256 -15.90 -11.71 -7.29
CA VAL A 256 -17.19 -11.42 -7.91
C VAL A 256 -17.22 -9.94 -8.23
N TYR A 257 -17.15 -9.58 -9.53
CA TYR A 257 -17.19 -8.19 -9.94
C TYR A 257 -18.56 -7.59 -9.68
N ILE A 258 -18.59 -6.30 -9.28
CA ILE A 258 -19.85 -5.56 -9.13
C ILE A 258 -20.46 -5.26 -10.50
N GLU A 259 -21.78 -5.25 -10.53
CA GLU A 259 -22.57 -4.90 -11.71
C GLU A 259 -23.27 -3.57 -11.51
N GLN A 260 -23.95 -3.08 -12.54
CA GLN A 260 -24.70 -1.82 -12.50
C GLN A 260 -25.75 -1.82 -11.35
N ALA A 261 -26.40 -2.95 -11.09
CA ALA A 261 -27.37 -3.06 -10.01
C ALA A 261 -26.75 -2.89 -8.61
N ASP A 262 -25.53 -3.40 -8.40
CA ASP A 262 -24.78 -3.22 -7.14
C ASP A 262 -24.45 -1.73 -6.92
N ILE A 263 -24.11 -1.00 -8.00
CA ILE A 263 -23.82 0.43 -7.94
C ILE A 263 -25.07 1.23 -7.59
N GLU A 264 -26.20 0.93 -8.22
CA GLU A 264 -27.50 1.58 -7.94
C GLU A 264 -27.98 1.30 -6.52
N ASP A 265 -27.78 0.09 -6.02
CA ASP A 265 -28.09 -0.27 -4.63
C ASP A 265 -27.19 0.47 -3.63
N ALA A 266 -25.89 0.57 -3.94
CA ALA A 266 -24.94 1.37 -3.16
C ALA A 266 -25.33 2.85 -3.08
N ASP A 267 -25.82 3.43 -4.17
CA ASP A 267 -26.28 4.83 -4.21
C ASP A 267 -27.54 5.05 -3.33
N LYS A 268 -28.41 4.06 -3.25
CA LYS A 268 -29.60 4.07 -2.36
C LYS A 268 -29.24 3.94 -0.87
N LYS A 269 -28.24 3.11 -0.60
CA LYS A 269 -27.75 2.80 0.76
C LYS A 269 -26.65 3.73 1.21
N LYS A 270 -26.72 5.04 0.87
CA LYS A 270 -25.71 6.03 1.30
C LYS A 270 -25.32 5.76 2.75
N MET A 271 -24.09 5.35 2.99
CA MET A 271 -23.64 4.97 4.33
C MET A 271 -23.94 6.09 5.30
N LYS A 272 -24.83 5.82 6.25
CA LYS A 272 -24.98 6.64 7.45
C LYS A 272 -23.60 6.71 8.07
N SER A 273 -23.05 7.90 8.18
CA SER A 273 -21.71 8.20 8.67
C SER A 273 -21.22 7.15 9.66
N LEU A 274 -20.10 6.50 9.34
CA LEU A 274 -19.29 5.89 10.38
C LEU A 274 -19.12 6.95 11.46
N LYS A 275 -19.54 6.66 12.69
CA LYS A 275 -19.40 7.61 13.82
C LYS A 275 -17.93 7.99 13.90
N GLY A 276 -17.61 9.23 13.55
CA GLY A 276 -16.27 9.77 13.54
C GLY A 276 -15.92 10.50 12.24
N ASP A 277 -14.72 11.01 12.15
CA ASP A 277 -14.16 11.79 11.03
C ASP A 277 -13.95 11.01 9.72
N TRP A 278 -14.42 9.78 9.64
CA TRP A 278 -14.23 8.82 8.54
C TRP A 278 -15.31 8.86 7.46
N ALA A 279 -16.29 9.73 7.58
CA ALA A 279 -17.34 9.87 6.57
C ALA A 279 -16.76 10.49 5.28
N SER A 280 -16.62 9.68 4.23
CA SER A 280 -16.19 10.12 2.91
C SER A 280 -17.38 10.28 1.97
N PRO A 281 -17.45 11.36 1.18
CA PRO A 281 -18.46 11.50 0.14
C PRO A 281 -18.30 10.46 -1.00
N THR A 282 -17.15 9.81 -1.10
CA THR A 282 -16.85 8.77 -2.10
C THR A 282 -16.94 7.36 -1.53
N PHE A 283 -17.43 7.21 -0.29
CA PHE A 283 -17.43 5.93 0.41
C PHE A 283 -18.72 5.14 0.13
N SER A 284 -18.55 3.90 -0.31
CA SER A 284 -19.59 2.87 -0.38
C SER A 284 -18.90 1.51 -0.32
N GLU A 285 -19.55 0.51 0.26
CA GLU A 285 -19.03 -0.87 0.31
C GLU A 285 -18.75 -1.44 -1.09
N ALA A 286 -19.54 -1.05 -2.10
CA ALA A 286 -19.33 -1.45 -3.48
C ALA A 286 -17.95 -1.01 -4.03
N PHE A 287 -17.37 0.05 -3.47
CA PHE A 287 -16.09 0.63 -3.89
C PHE A 287 -14.96 0.33 -2.89
N SER A 288 -15.06 -0.76 -2.12
CA SER A 288 -14.02 -1.13 -1.14
C SER A 288 -12.80 -1.76 -1.78
N HIS A 289 -13.00 -2.58 -2.81
CA HIS A 289 -11.94 -3.35 -3.45
C HIS A 289 -11.91 -3.06 -4.94
N VAL A 290 -10.71 -2.92 -5.50
CA VAL A 290 -10.52 -2.59 -6.91
C VAL A 290 -9.53 -3.52 -7.58
N GLU A 291 -9.84 -3.93 -8.81
CA GLU A 291 -8.91 -4.53 -9.76
C GLU A 291 -8.57 -3.48 -10.83
N ILE A 292 -7.27 -3.29 -11.08
CA ILE A 292 -6.76 -2.45 -12.17
C ILE A 292 -5.97 -3.36 -13.09
N ARG A 293 -6.31 -3.36 -14.37
CA ARG A 293 -5.55 -4.00 -15.42
C ARG A 293 -4.63 -2.98 -16.06
N TYR A 294 -3.41 -3.39 -16.33
CA TYR A 294 -2.37 -2.52 -16.84
C TYR A 294 -1.36 -3.29 -17.68
N ARG A 295 -0.64 -2.58 -18.54
CA ARG A 295 0.41 -3.16 -19.37
C ARG A 295 1.52 -2.14 -19.64
N LYS A 296 2.64 -2.59 -20.16
CA LYS A 296 3.60 -1.66 -20.76
C LYS A 296 3.09 -1.18 -22.11
N PRO A 297 3.32 0.09 -22.47
CA PRO A 297 2.96 0.58 -23.80
C PRO A 297 3.56 -0.31 -24.91
N GLY A 298 2.70 -0.73 -25.84
CA GLY A 298 3.10 -1.61 -26.95
C GLY A 298 3.18 -3.11 -26.63
N GLU A 299 3.08 -3.54 -25.36
CA GLU A 299 2.99 -4.96 -25.01
C GLU A 299 1.53 -5.46 -25.07
N PRO A 300 1.25 -6.65 -25.64
CA PRO A 300 -0.12 -7.18 -25.68
C PRO A 300 -0.57 -7.79 -24.35
N SER A 301 0.37 -8.22 -23.50
CA SER A 301 0.07 -8.92 -22.26
C SER A 301 -0.34 -7.95 -21.15
N GLU A 302 -1.53 -8.15 -20.61
CA GLU A 302 -2.01 -7.43 -19.42
C GLU A 302 -1.50 -8.06 -18.13
N ARG A 303 -1.37 -7.22 -17.12
CA ARG A 303 -1.07 -7.57 -15.73
C ARG A 303 -2.23 -7.14 -14.85
N VAL A 304 -2.33 -7.77 -13.69
CA VAL A 304 -3.44 -7.54 -12.77
C VAL A 304 -2.91 -6.96 -11.46
N PHE A 305 -3.50 -5.87 -11.05
CA PHE A 305 -3.35 -5.33 -9.70
C PHE A 305 -4.69 -5.41 -8.97
N ARG A 306 -4.69 -5.92 -7.73
CA ARG A 306 -5.85 -5.90 -6.84
C ARG A 306 -5.52 -5.19 -5.55
N HIS A 307 -6.42 -4.31 -5.13
CA HIS A 307 -6.38 -3.70 -3.82
C HIS A 307 -7.60 -4.14 -3.01
N PHE A 308 -7.34 -4.61 -1.79
CA PHE A 308 -8.36 -4.97 -0.81
C PHE A 308 -8.37 -3.95 0.33
N GLY A 309 -9.48 -3.20 0.47
CA GLY A 309 -9.77 -2.43 1.67
C GLY A 309 -10.24 -3.39 2.77
N TRP A 310 -9.35 -3.93 3.59
CA TRP A 310 -9.64 -5.01 4.53
C TRP A 310 -8.85 -4.87 5.82
N ASN A 311 -9.53 -5.12 6.95
CA ASN A 311 -8.85 -5.19 8.24
C ASN A 311 -8.23 -6.58 8.46
N LEU A 312 -6.90 -6.61 8.70
CA LEU A 312 -6.11 -7.83 8.83
C LEU A 312 -5.98 -8.34 10.28
N ASP A 313 -6.69 -7.74 11.25
CA ASP A 313 -6.69 -8.29 12.61
C ASP A 313 -7.40 -9.65 12.69
N ASP A 314 -7.01 -10.46 13.67
CA ASP A 314 -7.48 -11.83 13.84
C ASP A 314 -9.01 -11.90 14.07
N THR A 315 -9.60 -10.89 14.72
CA THR A 315 -11.04 -10.84 14.96
C THR A 315 -11.80 -10.67 13.64
N ASN A 316 -11.34 -9.76 12.80
CA ASN A 316 -11.96 -9.52 11.49
C ASN A 316 -11.74 -10.72 10.55
N LEU A 317 -10.52 -11.26 10.49
CA LEU A 317 -10.22 -12.44 9.67
C LEU A 317 -10.92 -13.72 10.15
N THR A 318 -11.40 -13.75 11.39
CA THR A 318 -12.27 -14.83 11.88
C THR A 318 -13.71 -14.67 11.39
N LYS A 319 -14.21 -13.42 11.38
CA LYS A 319 -15.57 -13.11 10.92
C LYS A 319 -15.70 -13.14 9.39
N GLN A 320 -14.64 -12.81 8.71
CA GLN A 320 -14.57 -12.68 7.26
C GLN A 320 -13.37 -13.48 6.70
N PRO A 321 -13.45 -14.82 6.71
CA PRO A 321 -12.33 -15.71 6.35
C PRO A 321 -12.04 -15.76 4.85
N GLN A 322 -12.96 -15.26 3.99
CA GLN A 322 -12.87 -15.34 2.54
C GLN A 322 -11.61 -14.64 1.98
N LEU A 323 -11.07 -13.63 2.65
CA LEU A 323 -9.80 -13.03 2.22
C LEU A 323 -8.64 -14.03 2.34
N LEU A 324 -8.54 -14.74 3.47
CA LEU A 324 -7.48 -15.74 3.63
C LEU A 324 -7.67 -16.91 2.65
N ALA A 325 -8.90 -17.33 2.36
CA ALA A 325 -9.19 -18.34 1.35
C ALA A 325 -8.74 -17.87 -0.05
N HIS A 326 -9.06 -16.61 -0.43
CA HIS A 326 -8.60 -16.01 -1.68
C HIS A 326 -7.07 -16.00 -1.79
N LEU A 327 -6.39 -15.58 -0.74
CA LEU A 327 -4.94 -15.50 -0.72
C LEU A 327 -4.29 -16.88 -0.77
N ALA A 328 -4.85 -17.87 -0.03
CA ALA A 328 -4.34 -19.24 -0.01
C ALA A 328 -4.47 -19.95 -1.37
N ALA A 329 -5.53 -19.65 -2.13
CA ALA A 329 -5.72 -20.16 -3.50
C ALA A 329 -4.60 -19.75 -4.47
N LYS A 330 -3.81 -18.71 -4.15
CA LYS A 330 -2.65 -18.29 -4.96
C LYS A 330 -1.43 -19.22 -4.80
N GLY A 331 -1.46 -20.13 -3.83
CA GLY A 331 -0.34 -21.04 -3.54
C GLY A 331 0.88 -20.33 -2.95
N LYS A 332 2.08 -20.69 -3.41
CA LYS A 332 3.32 -20.00 -3.01
C LYS A 332 3.46 -18.68 -3.75
N VAL A 333 3.76 -17.62 -3.02
CA VAL A 333 3.82 -16.25 -3.55
C VAL A 333 5.11 -15.53 -3.12
N THR A 334 5.44 -14.51 -3.86
CA THR A 334 6.41 -13.50 -3.46
C THR A 334 5.71 -12.47 -2.58
N MET A 335 6.38 -11.96 -1.54
CA MET A 335 5.77 -11.00 -0.61
C MET A 335 6.61 -9.73 -0.47
N LEU A 336 5.92 -8.64 -0.19
CA LEU A 336 6.50 -7.36 0.17
C LEU A 336 5.83 -6.86 1.45
N THR A 337 6.61 -6.35 2.39
CA THR A 337 6.07 -5.62 3.55
C THR A 337 7.01 -4.50 3.95
N LYS A 338 6.44 -3.35 4.30
CA LYS A 338 7.18 -2.24 4.92
C LYS A 338 6.23 -1.31 5.69
N GLY A 339 6.78 -0.50 6.55
CA GLY A 339 6.01 0.54 7.25
C GLY A 339 4.92 -0.02 8.18
N ALA A 340 3.65 0.06 7.80
CA ALA A 340 2.52 -0.37 8.63
C ALA A 340 2.53 -1.87 9.01
N SER A 341 3.37 -2.67 8.38
CA SER A 341 3.50 -4.11 8.67
C SER A 341 4.07 -4.44 10.06
N TYR A 342 4.51 -3.43 10.85
CA TYR A 342 4.86 -3.65 12.28
C TYR A 342 3.72 -4.28 13.09
N LEU A 343 2.48 -4.25 12.59
CA LEU A 343 1.34 -4.96 13.16
C LEU A 343 1.57 -6.47 13.20
N LEU A 344 2.39 -7.03 12.31
CA LEU A 344 2.83 -8.44 12.36
C LEU A 344 3.57 -8.80 13.66
N HIS A 345 4.05 -7.82 14.40
CA HIS A 345 4.70 -8.03 15.70
C HIS A 345 3.68 -8.27 16.83
N ARG A 346 2.40 -7.94 16.60
CA ARG A 346 1.34 -8.05 17.61
C ARG A 346 0.67 -9.43 17.60
N PRO A 347 0.25 -9.94 18.77
CA PRO A 347 -0.47 -11.21 18.85
C PRO A 347 -1.76 -11.24 18.04
N THR A 348 -2.45 -10.10 17.96
CA THR A 348 -3.76 -9.94 17.28
C THR A 348 -3.68 -9.97 15.74
N PHE A 349 -2.51 -10.17 15.17
CA PHE A 349 -2.29 -10.34 13.72
C PHE A 349 -1.66 -11.70 13.39
N SER A 350 -1.97 -12.70 14.20
CA SER A 350 -1.39 -14.05 14.06
C SER A 350 -1.87 -14.77 12.81
N LYS A 351 -3.13 -14.60 12.41
CA LYS A 351 -3.71 -15.27 11.24
C LYS A 351 -3.03 -14.85 9.95
N ILE A 352 -2.88 -13.55 9.72
CA ILE A 352 -2.17 -13.07 8.51
C ILE A 352 -0.68 -13.42 8.55
N ARG A 353 -0.03 -13.37 9.71
CA ARG A 353 1.37 -13.80 9.88
C ARG A 353 1.54 -15.29 9.56
N ASN A 354 0.63 -16.15 10.04
CA ASN A 354 0.68 -17.60 9.76
C ASN A 354 0.47 -17.88 8.27
N TYR A 355 -0.52 -17.22 7.63
CA TYR A 355 -0.68 -17.28 6.17
C TYR A 355 0.62 -16.92 5.46
N MET A 356 1.27 -15.83 5.86
CA MET A 356 2.52 -15.41 5.24
C MET A 356 3.62 -16.47 5.41
N LEU A 357 3.81 -17.02 6.60
CA LEU A 357 4.80 -18.07 6.85
C LEU A 357 4.53 -19.33 6.04
N GLU A 358 3.26 -19.70 5.88
CA GLU A 358 2.86 -20.89 5.13
C GLU A 358 3.03 -20.71 3.62
N HIS A 359 2.70 -19.53 3.05
CA HIS A 359 2.67 -19.32 1.60
C HIS A 359 3.88 -18.59 1.03
N LEU A 360 4.79 -18.14 1.87
CA LEU A 360 5.99 -17.41 1.46
C LEU A 360 6.92 -18.29 0.63
N ALA A 361 7.22 -17.88 -0.60
CA ALA A 361 8.35 -18.39 -1.38
C ALA A 361 9.59 -17.50 -1.22
N TRP A 362 9.38 -16.17 -1.23
CA TRP A 362 10.42 -15.16 -1.07
C TRP A 362 9.78 -13.84 -0.63
N MET A 363 10.41 -13.13 0.30
CA MET A 363 9.87 -11.86 0.80
C MET A 363 10.94 -10.80 0.95
N LEU A 364 10.59 -9.60 0.56
CA LEU A 364 11.30 -8.37 0.85
C LEU A 364 10.58 -7.60 1.95
N SER A 365 11.32 -7.15 2.97
CA SER A 365 10.75 -6.32 4.03
C SER A 365 11.79 -5.36 4.62
N ASP A 366 11.32 -4.41 5.43
CA ASP A 366 12.15 -3.73 6.42
C ASP A 366 12.00 -4.41 7.80
N SER A 367 12.42 -3.75 8.88
CA SER A 367 12.28 -4.26 10.25
C SER A 367 10.82 -4.34 10.75
N THR A 368 9.85 -4.00 9.92
CA THR A 368 8.41 -4.15 10.23
C THR A 368 7.82 -5.46 9.69
N GLY A 369 8.61 -6.25 8.95
CA GLY A 369 8.18 -7.54 8.41
C GLY A 369 7.94 -8.62 9.47
N ILE A 370 7.98 -9.88 9.06
CA ILE A 370 7.80 -11.01 10.00
C ILE A 370 8.99 -11.06 10.97
N PRO A 371 8.74 -10.93 12.29
CA PRO A 371 9.82 -10.98 13.26
C PRO A 371 10.60 -12.30 13.25
N PRO A 372 11.92 -12.27 13.43
CA PRO A 372 12.76 -13.46 13.54
C PRO A 372 12.23 -14.47 14.57
N LEU A 373 11.64 -14.00 15.67
CA LEU A 373 10.98 -14.80 16.69
C LEU A 373 9.94 -15.79 16.12
N TYR A 374 9.28 -15.45 15.01
CA TYR A 374 8.29 -16.30 14.35
C TYR A 374 8.83 -16.93 13.07
N ALA A 375 9.73 -16.26 12.37
CA ALA A 375 10.29 -16.72 11.11
C ALA A 375 11.24 -17.93 11.31
N GLU A 376 12.12 -17.86 12.30
CA GLU A 376 13.12 -18.89 12.55
C GLU A 376 12.51 -20.26 12.92
N PRO A 377 11.53 -20.35 13.86
CA PRO A 377 10.84 -21.61 14.15
C PRO A 377 10.04 -22.17 12.99
N ALA A 378 9.56 -21.29 12.08
CA ALA A 378 8.84 -21.70 10.86
C ALA A 378 9.79 -22.16 9.73
N GLY A 379 11.09 -22.31 9.99
CA GLY A 379 12.07 -22.78 9.00
C GLY A 379 12.50 -21.73 7.98
N MET A 380 12.32 -20.44 8.28
CA MET A 380 12.74 -19.35 7.40
C MET A 380 14.18 -18.92 7.68
N ILE A 381 14.87 -18.47 6.64
CA ILE A 381 16.15 -17.76 6.70
C ILE A 381 15.88 -16.29 6.47
N GLN A 382 16.51 -15.43 7.27
CA GLN A 382 16.43 -13.98 7.13
C GLN A 382 17.83 -13.38 6.95
N GLU A 383 18.02 -12.68 5.84
CA GLU A 383 19.26 -11.99 5.47
C GLU A 383 19.05 -10.47 5.57
N THR A 384 20.00 -9.77 6.20
CA THR A 384 19.91 -8.35 6.47
C THR A 384 20.83 -7.53 5.59
N TYR A 385 20.36 -6.35 5.19
CA TYR A 385 21.09 -5.35 4.42
C TYR A 385 20.91 -3.97 5.05
N GLY A 386 21.93 -3.12 4.99
CA GLY A 386 21.93 -1.82 5.61
C GLY A 386 22.17 -1.85 7.12
N SER A 387 21.76 -0.80 7.81
CA SER A 387 21.94 -0.62 9.25
C SER A 387 20.59 -0.49 9.95
N TYR A 388 20.45 -1.16 11.09
CA TYR A 388 19.26 -1.07 11.93
C TYR A 388 19.68 -0.94 13.39
N SER A 389 19.26 0.16 14.03
CA SER A 389 19.55 0.48 15.43
C SER A 389 18.36 0.29 16.36
N GLY A 390 17.18 -0.07 15.84
CA GLY A 390 15.98 -0.31 16.63
C GLY A 390 15.00 0.86 16.63
N ALA A 391 14.75 1.51 15.50
CA ALA A 391 13.89 2.68 15.38
C ALA A 391 12.49 2.53 16.01
N PHE A 392 11.90 1.34 15.97
CA PHE A 392 10.62 1.04 16.65
C PHE A 392 10.72 0.86 18.15
N LEU A 393 11.94 0.81 18.70
CA LEU A 393 12.16 0.63 20.14
C LEU A 393 12.28 1.97 20.85
N GLU A 394 12.52 3.06 20.10
CA GLU A 394 12.65 4.39 20.68
C GLU A 394 11.28 4.92 21.14
N GLY A 395 11.16 5.19 22.43
CA GLY A 395 9.94 5.71 23.05
C GLY A 395 8.83 4.68 23.29
N SER A 396 8.92 3.48 22.76
CA SER A 396 8.02 2.39 23.06
C SER A 396 8.75 1.31 23.90
N ARG A 397 8.01 0.69 24.77
CA ARG A 397 8.44 -0.53 25.47
C ARG A 397 8.43 -1.68 24.46
N GLY A 398 9.40 -1.69 23.54
CA GLY A 398 9.45 -2.61 22.41
C GLY A 398 9.17 -4.05 22.83
N THR A 399 8.34 -4.73 22.07
CA THR A 399 7.98 -6.12 22.33
C THR A 399 9.19 -7.05 22.16
N ARG A 400 9.08 -8.29 22.60
CA ARG A 400 10.09 -9.32 22.32
C ARG A 400 10.27 -9.51 20.81
N ALA A 401 9.19 -9.38 20.04
CA ALA A 401 9.21 -9.45 18.59
C ALA A 401 10.04 -8.32 17.96
N ASP A 402 9.86 -7.08 18.44
CA ASP A 402 10.64 -5.93 17.96
C ASP A 402 12.14 -6.11 18.25
N ARG A 403 12.48 -6.55 19.45
CA ARG A 403 13.89 -6.79 19.85
C ARG A 403 14.57 -7.88 19.04
N SER A 404 13.82 -8.88 18.55
CA SER A 404 14.38 -9.96 17.74
C SER A 404 15.02 -9.47 16.43
N PHE A 405 14.57 -8.34 15.88
CA PHE A 405 15.23 -7.71 14.72
C PHE A 405 16.61 -7.15 15.06
N VAL A 406 16.79 -6.52 16.23
CA VAL A 406 18.11 -6.04 16.67
C VAL A 406 19.10 -7.21 16.76
N ASP A 407 18.67 -8.34 17.31
CA ASP A 407 19.49 -9.55 17.40
C ASP A 407 19.78 -10.13 16.02
N LEU A 408 18.84 -10.08 15.09
CA LEU A 408 19.05 -10.50 13.71
C LEU A 408 20.19 -9.70 13.04
N TRP A 409 20.18 -8.35 13.16
CA TRP A 409 21.27 -7.51 12.59
C TRP A 409 22.62 -7.72 13.29
N ARG A 410 22.63 -8.08 14.56
CA ARG A 410 23.87 -8.40 15.28
C ARG A 410 24.47 -9.73 14.83
N LYS A 411 23.64 -10.72 14.51
CA LYS A 411 24.06 -12.07 14.10
C LYS A 411 24.45 -12.15 12.63
N ASN A 412 23.85 -11.34 11.76
CA ASN A 412 24.06 -11.39 10.32
C ASN A 412 25.33 -10.63 9.90
N PRO A 413 25.98 -11.07 8.80
CA PRO A 413 27.06 -10.31 8.17
C PRO A 413 26.58 -8.92 7.77
N ARG A 414 27.44 -7.91 7.93
CA ARG A 414 27.15 -6.55 7.48
C ARG A 414 27.15 -6.48 5.95
N ARG A 415 25.97 -6.26 5.35
CA ARG A 415 25.80 -6.02 3.92
C ARG A 415 25.38 -4.57 3.70
N LYS A 416 26.05 -3.88 2.75
CA LYS A 416 25.72 -2.48 2.45
C LYS A 416 24.36 -2.40 1.74
N LEU A 417 23.61 -1.33 2.06
CA LEU A 417 22.43 -0.91 1.32
C LEU A 417 22.65 0.55 0.89
N GLY A 418 22.71 0.81 -0.41
CA GLY A 418 23.05 2.11 -0.96
C GLY A 418 21.88 3.09 -1.07
N PHE A 419 20.72 2.76 -0.50
CA PHE A 419 19.50 3.56 -0.60
C PHE A 419 18.63 3.40 0.65
N ARG A 420 17.64 4.28 0.80
CA ARG A 420 16.62 4.18 1.85
C ARG A 420 15.52 3.22 1.42
N PHE A 421 15.09 2.36 2.34
CA PHE A 421 13.96 1.45 2.15
C PHE A 421 13.17 1.34 3.46
N GLY A 422 11.85 1.38 3.37
CA GLY A 422 10.96 1.25 4.50
C GLY A 422 11.12 2.35 5.56
N TYR A 423 10.94 2.00 6.81
CA TYR A 423 11.22 2.89 7.93
C TYR A 423 12.72 3.15 8.04
N VAL A 424 13.06 4.39 8.23
CA VAL A 424 14.44 4.77 8.56
C VAL A 424 14.64 4.68 10.08
N ASP A 425 15.81 4.24 10.49
CA ASP A 425 16.19 4.34 11.90
C ASP A 425 16.51 5.78 12.30
N ALA A 426 16.82 6.00 13.58
CA ALA A 426 17.16 7.33 14.09
C ALA A 426 18.36 7.98 13.37
N SER A 427 19.26 7.19 12.77
CA SER A 427 20.37 7.68 11.95
C SER A 427 19.96 8.06 10.52
N GLY A 428 18.71 7.79 10.11
CA GLY A 428 18.22 7.96 8.75
C GLY A 428 18.72 6.89 7.78
N ALA A 429 19.40 5.85 8.26
CA ALA A 429 19.90 4.75 7.43
C ALA A 429 18.76 3.85 6.93
N GLY A 430 18.88 3.41 5.69
CA GLY A 430 18.00 2.38 5.13
C GLY A 430 18.38 0.99 5.63
N HIS A 431 17.37 0.15 5.76
CA HIS A 431 17.56 -1.26 6.14
C HIS A 431 16.51 -2.16 5.46
N LEU A 432 16.92 -3.39 5.19
CA LEU A 432 16.14 -4.33 4.42
C LEU A 432 16.39 -5.77 4.89
N VAL A 433 15.36 -6.59 4.87
CA VAL A 433 15.40 -8.01 5.19
C VAL A 433 14.88 -8.81 4.01
N VAL A 434 15.65 -9.79 3.57
CA VAL A 434 15.17 -10.85 2.68
C VAL A 434 14.81 -12.06 3.53
N THR A 435 13.59 -12.55 3.39
CA THR A 435 13.10 -13.75 4.08
C THR A 435 12.74 -14.83 3.05
N ARG A 436 13.20 -16.06 3.25
CA ARG A 436 12.90 -17.20 2.38
C ARG A 436 12.93 -18.52 3.17
N PRO A 437 12.30 -19.59 2.69
CA PRO A 437 12.50 -20.94 3.25
C PRO A 437 13.98 -21.38 3.24
N LYS A 438 14.34 -22.27 4.17
CA LYS A 438 15.66 -22.92 4.24
C LYS A 438 15.95 -23.75 3.02
#